data_fdf71831a7a3ffb3aed1494375208327
#
_entry.id   fdf71831a7a3ffb3aed1494375208327
#
_cell.length_a   1.000
_cell.length_b   1.000
_cell.length_c   1.000
_cell.angle_alpha   90.00
_cell.angle_beta   90.00
_cell.angle_gamma   90.00
#
_symmetry.space_group_name_H-M   'P 1'
#
loop_
_entity.id
_entity.type
_entity.pdbx_description
1 polymer ?
#
loop_
_entity_poly.entity_id
_entity_poly.type
_entity_poly.pdbx_seq_one_letter_code
_entity_poly.pdbx_strand_id
1 'polypeptide(L)'
;MMRLPWFEHRAPKSVQEAARILAGEGPNAMLIAGGTDLLPNMKRRQMAPKVLISLRHVSELKRNGSALGAGTTLTEIVNKKELPLGLRQAAHQVATVHLRNMGTIGGNLCLDTRCNYYNQNYEWRKAIDFCLKKDGEICWVATASKRCVAASSTDCAPALMALGARVKLVAASGEREVALEDLYNNDGIDYLKRRPDEILTEVSIPSGWNSTYWKLRRRGAFDFPVLGVGAAIRFSGDTVEEARIALGAVASRPFLVEKASEFLKGKKLTDEVIEEASRLVASRAKPMDNADLDLYWRKDVTAAFATHALRELRGDDMSEARLRIARQLV
;
A
#
# COMPACT_ATOMS: atom_id res chain seq x y z
N MET A 1 27.07 -6.16 13.12
CA MET A 1 26.50 -4.78 13.11
C MET A 1 25.88 -4.53 11.74
N MET A 2 24.61 -4.17 11.69
CA MET A 2 23.92 -3.88 10.42
C MET A 2 24.24 -2.46 9.92
N ARG A 3 25.46 -2.31 9.39
CA ARG A 3 25.93 -1.06 8.78
C ARG A 3 25.30 -0.89 7.39
N LEU A 4 24.96 0.34 7.01
CA LEU A 4 24.53 0.66 5.64
C LEU A 4 25.65 0.38 4.63
N PRO A 5 25.35 -0.01 3.39
CA PRO A 5 26.34 0.03 2.30
C PRO A 5 26.81 1.47 2.07
N TRP A 6 27.95 1.63 1.43
CA TRP A 6 28.42 2.95 1.01
C TRP A 6 27.53 3.49 -0.12
N PHE A 7 27.19 4.76 -0.04
CA PHE A 7 26.42 5.48 -1.06
C PHE A 7 26.79 6.96 -1.06
N GLU A 8 26.61 7.61 -2.18
CA GLU A 8 26.62 9.06 -2.30
C GLU A 8 25.23 9.61 -1.99
N HIS A 9 25.16 10.74 -1.27
CA HIS A 9 23.92 11.40 -0.92
C HIS A 9 23.74 12.66 -1.77
N ARG A 10 22.63 12.73 -2.51
CA ARG A 10 22.20 13.90 -3.27
C ARG A 10 20.94 14.49 -2.63
N ALA A 11 20.87 15.80 -2.48
CA ALA A 11 19.76 16.51 -1.85
C ALA A 11 19.20 17.62 -2.75
N PRO A 12 18.51 17.25 -3.85
CA PRO A 12 17.88 18.22 -4.75
C PRO A 12 16.83 19.05 -4.01
N LYS A 13 16.58 20.26 -4.55
CA LYS A 13 15.59 21.20 -4.00
C LYS A 13 14.32 21.30 -4.83
N SER A 14 14.28 20.68 -6.01
CA SER A 14 13.11 20.64 -6.89
C SER A 14 12.87 19.25 -7.45
N VAL A 15 11.62 18.98 -7.87
CA VAL A 15 11.25 17.73 -8.55
C VAL A 15 12.05 17.55 -9.84
N GLN A 16 12.22 18.62 -10.61
CA GLN A 16 12.97 18.58 -11.87
C GLN A 16 14.46 18.26 -11.68
N GLU A 17 15.09 18.81 -10.63
CA GLU A 17 16.47 18.47 -10.28
C GLU A 17 16.58 17.00 -9.88
N ALA A 18 15.67 16.53 -9.00
CA ALA A 18 15.62 15.14 -8.58
C ALA A 18 15.44 14.18 -9.77
N ALA A 19 14.54 14.50 -10.70
CA ALA A 19 14.27 13.70 -11.89
C ALA A 19 15.48 13.66 -12.85
N ARG A 20 16.20 14.76 -13.01
CA ARG A 20 17.44 14.79 -13.83
C ARG A 20 18.53 13.92 -13.22
N ILE A 21 18.75 14.02 -11.91
CA ILE A 21 19.73 13.16 -11.22
C ILE A 21 19.33 11.70 -11.35
N LEU A 22 18.04 11.36 -11.11
CA LEU A 22 17.55 9.99 -11.21
C LEU A 22 17.73 9.40 -12.62
N ALA A 23 17.44 10.18 -13.67
CA ALA A 23 17.64 9.76 -15.04
C ALA A 23 19.13 9.58 -15.40
N GLY A 24 20.00 10.46 -14.90
CA GLY A 24 21.45 10.38 -15.14
C GLY A 24 22.14 9.23 -14.44
N GLU A 25 21.74 8.91 -13.22
CA GLU A 25 22.34 7.82 -12.42
C GLU A 25 21.73 6.44 -12.76
N GLY A 26 20.52 6.42 -13.32
CA GLY A 26 19.83 5.19 -13.72
C GLY A 26 19.68 4.19 -12.57
N PRO A 27 20.01 2.89 -12.80
CA PRO A 27 19.83 1.84 -11.80
C PRO A 27 20.74 1.97 -10.57
N ASN A 28 21.75 2.85 -10.59
CA ASN A 28 22.60 3.11 -9.45
C ASN A 28 21.93 3.96 -8.37
N ALA A 29 20.86 4.67 -8.71
CA ALA A 29 20.18 5.59 -7.81
C ALA A 29 18.88 5.03 -7.25
N MET A 30 18.56 5.42 -6.02
CA MET A 30 17.24 5.24 -5.41
C MET A 30 16.78 6.52 -4.73
N LEU A 31 15.46 6.77 -4.83
CA LEU A 31 14.80 7.86 -4.12
C LEU A 31 14.63 7.51 -2.65
N ILE A 32 14.91 8.47 -1.77
CA ILE A 32 14.62 8.37 -0.34
C ILE A 32 13.73 9.53 0.10
N ALA A 33 12.51 9.21 0.57
CA ALA A 33 11.62 10.14 1.23
C ALA A 33 11.84 10.09 2.76
N GLY A 34 10.96 9.40 3.51
CA GLY A 34 11.14 9.22 4.94
C GLY A 34 12.20 8.18 5.35
N GLY A 35 12.64 7.33 4.43
CA GLY A 35 13.66 6.31 4.66
C GLY A 35 13.25 5.14 5.56
N THR A 36 12.02 5.14 6.08
CA THR A 36 11.53 4.18 7.07
C THR A 36 11.44 2.74 6.55
N ASP A 37 11.40 2.56 5.24
CA ASP A 37 11.46 1.26 4.57
C ASP A 37 12.82 1.00 3.90
N LEU A 38 13.32 1.97 3.15
CA LEU A 38 14.54 1.80 2.37
C LEU A 38 15.78 1.53 3.27
N LEU A 39 15.94 2.28 4.36
CA LEU A 39 17.14 2.12 5.21
C LEU A 39 17.19 0.74 5.90
N PRO A 40 16.10 0.17 6.46
CA PRO A 40 16.08 -1.21 6.91
C PRO A 40 16.43 -2.23 5.83
N ASN A 41 15.91 -2.05 4.60
CA ASN A 41 16.20 -2.94 3.47
C ASN A 41 17.69 -2.85 3.04
N MET A 42 18.28 -1.66 3.06
CA MET A 42 19.70 -1.46 2.83
C MET A 42 20.57 -2.13 3.91
N LYS A 43 20.18 -2.04 5.19
CA LYS A 43 20.86 -2.74 6.29
C LYS A 43 20.89 -4.25 6.11
N ARG A 44 19.82 -4.82 5.53
CA ARG A 44 19.73 -6.27 5.22
C ARG A 44 20.38 -6.66 3.88
N ARG A 45 20.97 -5.71 3.15
CA ARG A 45 21.55 -5.93 1.81
C ARG A 45 20.54 -6.38 0.74
N GLN A 46 19.30 -6.09 0.93
CA GLN A 46 18.27 -6.29 -0.08
C GLN A 46 18.38 -5.24 -1.20
N MET A 47 18.74 -4.03 -0.81
CA MET A 47 19.00 -2.89 -1.69
C MET A 47 20.38 -2.29 -1.35
N ALA A 48 21.16 -1.95 -2.37
CA ALA A 48 22.48 -1.36 -2.21
C ALA A 48 22.74 -0.31 -3.32
N PRO A 49 21.95 0.77 -3.38
CA PRO A 49 22.17 1.82 -4.35
C PRO A 49 23.50 2.49 -4.12
N LYS A 50 24.14 2.97 -5.21
CA LYS A 50 25.35 3.79 -5.14
C LYS A 50 25.04 5.24 -4.81
N VAL A 51 23.85 5.71 -5.20
CA VAL A 51 23.38 7.09 -4.99
C VAL A 51 22.02 7.08 -4.32
N LEU A 52 21.87 7.85 -3.23
CA LEU A 52 20.58 8.15 -2.61
C LEU A 52 20.17 9.58 -2.94
N ILE A 53 19.00 9.73 -3.57
CA ILE A 53 18.42 11.02 -3.91
C ILE A 53 17.35 11.37 -2.87
N SER A 54 17.68 12.31 -1.97
CA SER A 54 16.79 12.71 -0.88
C SER A 54 15.69 13.66 -1.36
N LEU A 55 14.45 13.27 -1.19
CA LEU A 55 13.28 14.09 -1.49
C LEU A 55 12.89 15.04 -0.34
N ARG A 56 13.61 15.01 0.78
CA ARG A 56 13.25 15.72 2.02
C ARG A 56 13.12 17.23 1.84
N HIS A 57 13.96 17.83 0.99
CA HIS A 57 14.03 19.27 0.76
C HIS A 57 13.29 19.73 -0.49
N VAL A 58 12.58 18.85 -1.17
CA VAL A 58 11.75 19.16 -2.34
C VAL A 58 10.38 19.67 -1.84
N SER A 59 10.25 20.99 -1.74
CA SER A 59 9.05 21.62 -1.16
C SER A 59 7.77 21.37 -1.97
N GLU A 60 7.91 21.18 -3.29
CA GLU A 60 6.79 20.86 -4.20
C GLU A 60 6.04 19.58 -3.78
N LEU A 61 6.75 18.60 -3.21
CA LEU A 61 6.16 17.35 -2.72
C LEU A 61 5.34 17.49 -1.43
N LYS A 62 5.40 18.66 -0.78
CA LYS A 62 4.66 18.97 0.45
C LYS A 62 3.49 19.91 0.21
N ARG A 63 3.24 20.29 -1.02
CA ARG A 63 2.10 21.16 -1.36
C ARG A 63 0.80 20.42 -1.10
N ASN A 64 -0.11 21.10 -0.42
CA ASN A 64 -1.46 20.64 -0.14
C ASN A 64 -2.40 21.68 -0.78
N GLY A 65 -3.04 21.28 -1.86
CA GLY A 65 -4.03 22.07 -2.57
C GLY A 65 -5.20 21.17 -2.95
N SER A 66 -5.60 21.19 -4.22
CA SER A 66 -6.58 20.25 -4.79
C SER A 66 -6.07 18.80 -4.82
N ALA A 67 -4.74 18.59 -4.75
CA ALA A 67 -4.09 17.30 -4.67
C ALA A 67 -3.19 17.24 -3.42
N LEU A 68 -2.97 16.03 -2.92
CA LEU A 68 -2.09 15.71 -1.80
C LEU A 68 -0.66 15.49 -2.31
N GLY A 69 0.31 16.29 -1.88
CA GLY A 69 1.71 16.11 -2.24
C GLY A 69 2.27 14.80 -1.71
N ALA A 70 3.05 14.10 -2.53
CA ALA A 70 3.61 12.78 -2.20
C ALA A 70 4.56 12.78 -0.99
N GLY A 71 5.13 13.93 -0.64
CA GLY A 71 5.96 14.14 0.54
C GLY A 71 5.19 14.39 1.83
N THR A 72 3.85 14.46 1.80
CA THR A 72 3.02 14.58 2.99
C THR A 72 3.20 13.37 3.88
N THR A 73 3.52 13.58 5.16
CA THR A 73 3.74 12.49 6.11
C THR A 73 2.43 11.80 6.48
N LEU A 74 2.53 10.55 6.89
CA LEU A 74 1.35 9.79 7.33
C LEU A 74 0.73 10.39 8.59
N THR A 75 1.52 11.01 9.48
CA THR A 75 1.01 11.76 10.64
C THR A 75 0.20 12.99 10.21
N GLU A 76 0.67 13.74 9.21
CA GLU A 76 -0.10 14.87 8.66
C GLU A 76 -1.43 14.40 8.09
N ILE A 77 -1.46 13.26 7.36
CA ILE A 77 -2.71 12.68 6.83
C ILE A 77 -3.68 12.29 7.95
N VAL A 78 -3.21 11.64 9.00
CA VAL A 78 -4.05 11.25 10.15
C VAL A 78 -4.73 12.48 10.78
N ASN A 79 -4.02 13.60 10.87
CA ASN A 79 -4.49 14.81 11.53
C ASN A 79 -5.35 15.73 10.65
N LYS A 80 -5.36 15.52 9.32
CA LYS A 80 -6.15 16.33 8.38
C LYS A 80 -7.59 15.83 8.31
N LYS A 81 -8.51 16.47 9.06
CA LYS A 81 -9.93 16.07 9.14
C LYS A 81 -10.68 16.18 7.80
N GLU A 82 -10.21 17.04 6.91
CA GLU A 82 -10.75 17.23 5.55
C GLU A 82 -10.47 16.06 4.60
N LEU A 83 -9.50 15.21 4.91
CA LEU A 83 -9.22 14.02 4.12
C LEU A 83 -10.22 12.89 4.41
N PRO A 84 -10.52 12.03 3.40
CA PRO A 84 -11.43 10.91 3.57
C PRO A 84 -11.06 10.01 4.76
N LEU A 85 -12.08 9.56 5.51
CA LEU A 85 -11.89 8.76 6.72
C LEU A 85 -11.08 7.49 6.46
N GLY A 86 -11.38 6.76 5.37
CA GLY A 86 -10.67 5.53 5.02
C GLY A 86 -9.17 5.76 4.81
N LEU A 87 -8.76 6.87 4.18
CA LEU A 87 -7.34 7.21 4.05
C LEU A 87 -6.70 7.53 5.40
N ARG A 88 -7.38 8.29 6.25
CA ARG A 88 -6.87 8.62 7.59
C ARG A 88 -6.73 7.37 8.46
N GLN A 89 -7.70 6.47 8.41
CA GLN A 89 -7.64 5.16 9.09
C GLN A 89 -6.47 4.31 8.58
N ALA A 90 -6.29 4.23 7.25
CA ALA A 90 -5.17 3.50 6.65
C ALA A 90 -3.83 4.08 7.11
N ALA A 91 -3.65 5.39 7.01
CA ALA A 91 -2.43 6.07 7.45
C ALA A 91 -2.15 5.86 8.95
N HIS A 92 -3.19 5.91 9.81
CA HIS A 92 -3.08 5.67 11.25
C HIS A 92 -2.58 4.26 11.58
N GLN A 93 -2.95 3.27 10.78
CA GLN A 93 -2.56 1.88 11.00
C GLN A 93 -1.18 1.51 10.44
N VAL A 94 -0.50 2.42 9.73
CA VAL A 94 0.88 2.18 9.29
C VAL A 94 1.82 2.21 10.49
N ALA A 95 2.57 1.12 10.68
CA ALA A 95 3.70 1.00 11.60
C ALA A 95 3.46 1.56 13.03
N THR A 96 4.25 2.56 13.44
CA THR A 96 4.17 3.26 14.73
C THR A 96 4.10 4.77 14.53
N VAL A 97 3.76 5.52 15.58
CA VAL A 97 3.72 7.00 15.54
C VAL A 97 5.04 7.59 15.05
N HIS A 98 6.18 7.12 15.56
CA HIS A 98 7.50 7.62 15.16
C HIS A 98 7.78 7.38 13.68
N LEU A 99 7.41 6.21 13.16
CA LEU A 99 7.61 5.89 11.74
C LEU A 99 6.66 6.71 10.84
N ARG A 100 5.43 6.97 11.29
CA ARG A 100 4.48 7.82 10.56
C ARG A 100 4.90 9.29 10.47
N ASN A 101 5.66 9.79 11.45
CA ASN A 101 6.22 11.14 11.42
C ASN A 101 7.25 11.34 10.28
N MET A 102 7.83 10.25 9.79
CA MET A 102 8.82 10.27 8.71
C MET A 102 8.31 9.66 7.41
N GLY A 103 7.50 8.61 7.50
CA GLY A 103 6.91 7.93 6.34
C GLY A 103 5.95 8.86 5.61
N THR A 104 6.04 8.87 4.27
CA THR A 104 5.22 9.74 3.40
C THR A 104 4.22 8.93 2.60
N ILE A 105 3.18 9.59 2.07
CA ILE A 105 2.18 8.91 1.24
C ILE A 105 2.81 8.36 -0.04
N GLY A 106 3.68 9.11 -0.71
CA GLY A 106 4.40 8.62 -1.90
C GLY A 106 5.29 7.43 -1.60
N GLY A 107 6.00 7.44 -0.45
CA GLY A 107 6.78 6.29 0.01
C GLY A 107 5.92 5.08 0.33
N ASN A 108 4.73 5.26 0.92
CA ASN A 108 3.80 4.17 1.21
C ASN A 108 3.21 3.57 -0.07
N LEU A 109 2.85 4.39 -1.06
CA LEU A 109 2.35 3.92 -2.36
C LEU A 109 3.42 3.20 -3.20
N CYS A 110 4.69 3.57 -3.04
CA CYS A 110 5.83 2.94 -3.72
C CYS A 110 6.54 1.89 -2.84
N LEU A 111 5.90 1.42 -1.77
CA LEU A 111 6.46 0.44 -0.84
C LEU A 111 6.85 -0.85 -1.56
N ASP A 112 8.05 -1.37 -1.25
CA ASP A 112 8.49 -2.67 -1.76
C ASP A 112 7.60 -3.81 -1.23
N THR A 113 7.44 -4.86 -2.03
CA THR A 113 6.64 -6.04 -1.67
C THR A 113 7.34 -6.89 -0.62
N ARG A 114 6.56 -7.62 0.19
CA ARG A 114 7.02 -8.37 1.37
C ARG A 114 6.80 -9.87 1.22
N CYS A 115 7.76 -10.63 1.76
CA CYS A 115 7.72 -12.08 1.81
C CYS A 115 8.61 -12.57 2.94
N ASN A 116 8.18 -13.61 3.65
CA ASN A 116 8.96 -14.20 4.75
C ASN A 116 10.34 -14.67 4.31
N TYR A 117 10.49 -15.14 3.07
CA TYR A 117 11.78 -15.54 2.50
C TYR A 117 12.68 -14.35 2.12
N TYR A 118 12.10 -13.23 1.73
CA TYR A 118 12.82 -12.03 1.34
C TYR A 118 13.21 -11.15 2.52
N ASN A 119 12.34 -11.01 3.52
CA ASN A 119 12.50 -10.08 4.63
C ASN A 119 13.46 -10.56 5.73
N GLN A 120 14.41 -11.41 5.39
CA GLN A 120 15.43 -11.97 6.27
C GLN A 120 16.77 -11.24 6.12
N ASN A 121 17.68 -11.45 7.07
CA ASN A 121 19.05 -10.95 6.94
C ASN A 121 19.81 -11.68 5.83
N TYR A 122 20.97 -11.15 5.46
CA TYR A 122 21.78 -11.67 4.35
C TYR A 122 22.20 -13.14 4.58
N GLU A 123 22.69 -13.48 5.76
CA GLU A 123 23.22 -14.81 6.06
C GLU A 123 22.11 -15.87 6.00
N TRP A 124 20.93 -15.57 6.53
CA TRP A 124 19.79 -16.46 6.42
C TRP A 124 19.36 -16.68 4.96
N ARG A 125 19.26 -15.60 4.16
CA ARG A 125 18.93 -15.70 2.74
C ARG A 125 19.97 -16.52 1.96
N LYS A 126 21.25 -16.35 2.28
CA LYS A 126 22.36 -17.12 1.71
C LYS A 126 22.23 -18.61 2.06
N ALA A 127 21.87 -18.93 3.30
CA ALA A 127 21.74 -20.31 3.77
C ALA A 127 20.63 -21.11 3.03
N ILE A 128 19.63 -20.43 2.49
CA ILE A 128 18.56 -21.04 1.66
C ILE A 128 18.82 -20.88 0.15
N ASP A 129 19.99 -20.44 -0.24
CA ASP A 129 20.35 -20.14 -1.65
C ASP A 129 19.49 -19.02 -2.24
N PHE A 130 19.18 -17.99 -1.41
CA PHE A 130 18.39 -16.81 -1.78
C PHE A 130 16.97 -17.14 -2.27
N CYS A 131 16.34 -16.22 -2.99
CA CYS A 131 15.03 -16.44 -3.62
C CYS A 131 14.92 -15.63 -4.92
N LEU A 132 13.95 -15.98 -5.77
CA LEU A 132 13.70 -15.35 -7.06
C LEU A 132 13.66 -13.80 -7.01
N LYS A 133 13.17 -13.23 -5.90
CA LYS A 133 13.11 -11.76 -5.75
C LYS A 133 14.49 -11.12 -5.63
N LYS A 134 15.46 -11.82 -5.06
CA LYS A 134 16.79 -11.26 -4.82
C LYS A 134 17.86 -12.35 -4.75
N ASP A 135 18.78 -12.31 -5.69
CA ASP A 135 20.02 -13.10 -5.79
C ASP A 135 19.83 -14.61 -6.02
N GLY A 136 18.59 -15.16 -6.13
CA GLY A 136 18.28 -16.56 -6.40
C GLY A 136 17.36 -16.75 -7.60
N GLU A 137 17.06 -17.99 -7.93
CA GLU A 137 16.29 -18.38 -9.14
C GLU A 137 14.91 -18.95 -8.82
N ILE A 138 14.68 -19.37 -7.57
CA ILE A 138 13.46 -20.08 -7.17
C ILE A 138 12.60 -19.19 -6.26
N CYS A 139 11.28 -19.17 -6.52
CA CYS A 139 10.32 -18.63 -5.56
C CYS A 139 9.94 -19.70 -4.54
N TRP A 140 10.43 -19.61 -3.31
CA TRP A 140 10.18 -20.61 -2.25
C TRP A 140 8.72 -20.72 -1.81
N VAL A 141 7.89 -19.71 -2.09
CA VAL A 141 6.45 -19.75 -1.84
C VAL A 141 5.70 -20.52 -2.94
N ALA A 142 6.18 -20.44 -4.19
CA ALA A 142 5.55 -21.05 -5.34
C ALA A 142 6.66 -21.50 -6.32
N THR A 143 7.24 -22.67 -6.08
CA THR A 143 8.47 -23.13 -6.76
C THR A 143 8.33 -23.29 -8.27
N ALA A 144 7.11 -23.55 -8.78
CA ALA A 144 6.82 -23.60 -10.21
C ALA A 144 6.55 -22.23 -10.84
N SER A 145 6.48 -21.16 -10.05
CA SER A 145 6.19 -19.82 -10.55
C SER A 145 7.45 -19.17 -11.14
N LYS A 146 7.31 -18.63 -12.35
CA LYS A 146 8.32 -17.76 -12.97
C LYS A 146 8.22 -16.30 -12.46
N ARG A 147 7.24 -15.98 -11.65
CA ARG A 147 6.95 -14.66 -11.10
C ARG A 147 7.05 -14.68 -9.59
N CYS A 148 7.58 -13.60 -9.01
CA CYS A 148 7.60 -13.43 -7.57
C CYS A 148 6.19 -13.18 -7.03
N VAL A 149 5.81 -13.89 -5.97
CA VAL A 149 4.51 -13.74 -5.31
C VAL A 149 4.58 -12.98 -3.98
N ALA A 150 5.65 -12.21 -3.74
CA ALA A 150 5.74 -11.34 -2.58
C ALA A 150 4.56 -10.36 -2.53
N ALA A 151 3.96 -10.19 -1.34
CA ALA A 151 2.72 -9.44 -1.18
C ALA A 151 2.97 -7.92 -1.18
N SER A 152 2.08 -7.16 -1.84
CA SER A 152 2.00 -5.72 -1.66
C SER A 152 1.45 -5.40 -0.27
N SER A 153 2.21 -4.67 0.54
CA SER A 153 1.91 -4.43 1.96
C SER A 153 1.66 -2.95 2.28
N THR A 154 1.28 -2.16 1.28
CA THR A 154 0.84 -0.78 1.48
C THR A 154 -0.55 -0.74 2.10
N ASP A 155 -0.72 0.01 3.19
CA ASP A 155 -2.03 0.25 3.80
C ASP A 155 -2.84 1.29 3.04
N CYS A 156 -2.17 2.36 2.55
CA CYS A 156 -2.88 3.48 1.92
C CYS A 156 -3.39 3.18 0.50
N ALA A 157 -2.75 2.26 -0.24
CA ALA A 157 -3.16 2.01 -1.62
C ALA A 157 -4.57 1.41 -1.75
N PRO A 158 -5.00 0.37 -1.01
CA PRO A 158 -6.38 -0.11 -1.12
C PRO A 158 -7.41 0.94 -0.68
N ALA A 159 -7.12 1.78 0.33
CA ALA A 159 -8.01 2.87 0.72
C ALA A 159 -8.15 3.92 -0.38
N LEU A 160 -7.05 4.32 -1.01
CA LEU A 160 -7.03 5.28 -2.11
C LEU A 160 -7.62 4.72 -3.41
N MET A 161 -7.42 3.42 -3.71
CA MET A 161 -8.07 2.76 -4.85
C MET A 161 -9.59 2.75 -4.71
N ALA A 162 -10.10 2.45 -3.52
CA ALA A 162 -11.53 2.51 -3.24
C ALA A 162 -12.08 3.94 -3.45
N LEU A 163 -11.29 4.97 -3.18
CA LEU A 163 -11.65 6.37 -3.43
C LEU A 163 -11.53 6.79 -4.90
N GLY A 164 -10.99 5.94 -5.79
CA GLY A 164 -10.76 6.29 -7.19
C GLY A 164 -9.61 7.27 -7.40
N ALA A 165 -8.62 7.26 -6.53
CA ALA A 165 -7.49 8.18 -6.58
C ALA A 165 -6.65 8.02 -7.85
N ARG A 166 -6.01 9.12 -8.26
CA ARG A 166 -5.04 9.18 -9.36
C ARG A 166 -3.69 9.65 -8.82
N VAL A 167 -2.63 9.34 -9.50
CA VAL A 167 -1.27 9.76 -9.13
C VAL A 167 -0.56 10.43 -10.29
N LYS A 168 0.21 11.47 -9.97
CA LYS A 168 1.05 12.20 -10.91
C LYS A 168 2.49 11.68 -10.81
N LEU A 169 3.04 11.34 -11.97
CA LEU A 169 4.41 10.86 -12.15
C LEU A 169 5.19 11.86 -12.98
N VAL A 170 6.38 12.25 -12.52
CA VAL A 170 7.23 13.25 -13.17
C VAL A 170 8.60 12.65 -13.45
N ALA A 171 9.05 12.79 -14.70
CA ALA A 171 10.40 12.47 -15.15
C ALA A 171 11.08 13.73 -15.72
N ALA A 172 12.38 13.66 -16.03
CA ALA A 172 13.07 14.74 -16.71
C ALA A 172 12.46 15.06 -18.08
N SER A 173 11.87 14.05 -18.75
CA SER A 173 11.27 14.14 -20.09
C SER A 173 9.81 14.63 -20.11
N GLY A 174 9.17 14.80 -18.95
CA GLY A 174 7.77 15.22 -18.84
C GLY A 174 7.02 14.58 -17.70
N GLU A 175 5.71 14.78 -17.68
CA GLU A 175 4.83 14.27 -16.62
C GLU A 175 3.63 13.52 -17.20
N ARG A 176 3.06 12.63 -16.39
CA ARG A 176 1.81 11.93 -16.71
C ARG A 176 1.00 11.66 -15.46
N GLU A 177 -0.30 11.51 -15.63
CA GLU A 177 -1.22 11.11 -14.57
C GLU A 177 -1.85 9.77 -14.92
N VAL A 178 -1.93 8.88 -13.92
CA VAL A 178 -2.52 7.55 -14.08
C VAL A 178 -3.50 7.27 -12.94
N ALA A 179 -4.49 6.40 -13.17
CA ALA A 179 -5.28 5.87 -12.06
C ALA A 179 -4.36 5.09 -11.11
N LEU A 180 -4.62 5.17 -9.80
CA LEU A 180 -3.76 4.51 -8.82
C LEU A 180 -3.73 2.98 -9.03
N GLU A 181 -4.81 2.37 -9.47
CA GLU A 181 -4.87 0.95 -9.81
C GLU A 181 -3.91 0.55 -10.94
N ASP A 182 -3.65 1.46 -11.88
CA ASP A 182 -2.73 1.26 -12.99
C ASP A 182 -1.26 1.44 -12.60
N LEU A 183 -0.97 1.88 -11.38
CA LEU A 183 0.41 2.02 -10.89
C LEU A 183 1.06 0.67 -10.60
N TYR A 184 0.30 -0.41 -10.41
CA TYR A 184 0.81 -1.67 -9.88
C TYR A 184 0.79 -2.82 -10.87
N ASN A 185 1.85 -3.63 -10.85
CA ASN A 185 1.92 -4.95 -11.47
C ASN A 185 1.62 -6.04 -10.43
N ASN A 186 1.12 -7.18 -10.90
CA ASN A 186 0.94 -8.36 -10.04
C ASN A 186 2.21 -9.23 -10.06
N ASP A 187 3.36 -8.64 -9.77
CA ASP A 187 4.67 -9.29 -9.65
C ASP A 187 5.40 -8.68 -8.45
N GLY A 188 5.99 -9.52 -7.61
CA GLY A 188 6.69 -9.05 -6.41
C GLY A 188 8.04 -8.40 -6.68
N ILE A 189 8.62 -8.54 -7.89
CA ILE A 189 9.87 -7.89 -8.33
C ILE A 189 9.54 -6.60 -9.08
N ASP A 190 8.83 -6.73 -10.20
CA ASP A 190 8.38 -5.62 -11.02
C ASP A 190 6.95 -5.19 -10.59
N TYR A 191 6.85 -4.69 -9.36
CA TYR A 191 5.55 -4.41 -8.73
C TYR A 191 4.96 -3.03 -9.06
N LEU A 192 5.74 -2.12 -9.66
CA LEU A 192 5.28 -0.78 -10.06
C LEU A 192 5.43 -0.57 -11.57
N LYS A 193 4.37 -0.09 -12.23
CA LYS A 193 4.41 0.38 -13.63
C LYS A 193 5.00 1.79 -13.77
N ARG A 194 5.49 2.36 -12.68
CA ARG A 194 6.29 3.58 -12.69
C ARG A 194 7.60 3.30 -13.42
N ARG A 195 7.96 4.13 -14.39
CA ARG A 195 9.28 4.02 -15.01
C ARG A 195 10.39 4.27 -13.98
N PRO A 196 11.58 3.70 -14.16
CA PRO A 196 12.71 3.89 -13.24
C PRO A 196 13.09 5.37 -13.03
N ASP A 197 12.90 6.21 -14.05
CA ASP A 197 13.20 7.64 -14.07
C ASP A 197 12.07 8.55 -13.55
N GLU A 198 10.91 7.98 -13.18
CA GLU A 198 9.74 8.75 -12.70
C GLU A 198 9.74 8.91 -11.18
N ILE A 199 9.23 10.03 -10.73
CA ILE A 199 8.97 10.37 -9.32
C ILE A 199 7.47 10.54 -9.15
N LEU A 200 6.86 9.84 -8.17
CA LEU A 200 5.48 10.08 -7.76
C LEU A 200 5.45 11.39 -6.97
N THR A 201 4.69 12.37 -7.44
CA THR A 201 4.70 13.73 -6.88
C THR A 201 3.41 14.15 -6.20
N GLU A 202 2.26 13.65 -6.67
CA GLU A 202 0.94 14.05 -6.19
C GLU A 202 -0.04 12.88 -6.19
N VAL A 203 -1.05 12.96 -5.32
CA VAL A 203 -2.21 12.05 -5.25
C VAL A 203 -3.47 12.90 -5.29
N SER A 204 -4.26 12.76 -6.34
CA SER A 204 -5.57 13.39 -6.51
C SER A 204 -6.66 12.45 -6.00
N ILE A 205 -7.56 12.95 -5.15
CA ILE A 205 -8.60 12.15 -4.50
C ILE A 205 -9.96 12.75 -4.85
N PRO A 206 -10.83 12.03 -5.58
CA PRO A 206 -12.20 12.47 -5.86
C PRO A 206 -13.01 12.64 -4.56
N SER A 207 -13.84 13.68 -4.51
CA SER A 207 -14.74 13.96 -3.39
C SER A 207 -16.04 13.16 -3.44
N GLY A 208 -16.83 13.25 -2.36
CA GLY A 208 -18.20 12.69 -2.32
C GLY A 208 -18.27 11.22 -1.95
N TRP A 209 -17.20 10.63 -1.42
CA TRP A 209 -17.17 9.24 -0.97
C TRP A 209 -17.25 9.12 0.55
N ASN A 210 -18.15 8.28 1.06
CA ASN A 210 -18.03 7.71 2.39
C ASN A 210 -17.06 6.53 2.32
N SER A 211 -16.01 6.53 3.13
CA SER A 211 -14.94 5.53 3.01
C SER A 211 -14.44 5.02 4.34
N THR A 212 -13.98 3.78 4.34
CA THR A 212 -13.36 3.14 5.50
C THR A 212 -12.17 2.26 5.08
N TYR A 213 -11.31 1.94 6.05
CA TYR A 213 -10.23 0.98 5.90
C TYR A 213 -10.13 0.05 7.10
N TRP A 214 -9.99 -1.26 6.84
CA TRP A 214 -9.82 -2.30 7.83
C TRP A 214 -8.56 -3.11 7.56
N LYS A 215 -7.78 -3.35 8.62
CA LYS A 215 -6.49 -4.02 8.56
C LYS A 215 -6.43 -5.21 9.50
N LEU A 216 -6.00 -6.35 8.97
CA LEU A 216 -5.54 -7.48 9.76
C LEU A 216 -4.01 -7.48 9.81
N ARG A 217 -3.45 -7.64 11.01
CA ARG A 217 -2.01 -7.76 11.26
C ARG A 217 -1.77 -8.66 12.46
N ARG A 218 -0.54 -9.16 12.63
CA ARG A 218 -0.21 -10.08 13.71
C ARG A 218 -0.17 -9.41 15.08
N ARG A 219 0.36 -8.20 15.19
CA ARG A 219 0.46 -7.43 16.44
C ARG A 219 -0.33 -6.12 16.36
N GLY A 220 -0.67 -5.54 17.49
CA GLY A 220 -1.43 -4.29 17.55
C GLY A 220 -0.72 -3.06 16.99
N ALA A 221 0.59 -3.12 16.73
CA ALA A 221 1.39 -2.05 16.13
C ALA A 221 2.55 -2.60 15.31
N PHE A 222 3.19 -1.74 14.54
CA PHE A 222 4.42 -1.98 13.76
C PHE A 222 4.24 -2.84 12.51
N ASP A 223 3.43 -3.88 12.53
CA ASP A 223 3.33 -4.86 11.46
C ASP A 223 2.73 -4.32 10.16
N PHE A 224 3.21 -4.87 9.05
CA PHE A 224 2.55 -4.78 7.76
C PHE A 224 1.18 -5.47 7.78
N PRO A 225 0.25 -5.10 6.89
CA PRO A 225 -1.00 -5.84 6.76
C PRO A 225 -0.74 -7.25 6.23
N VAL A 226 -1.49 -8.21 6.73
CA VAL A 226 -1.65 -9.54 6.12
C VAL A 226 -2.97 -9.63 5.35
N LEU A 227 -3.87 -8.68 5.60
CA LEU A 227 -5.07 -8.35 4.84
C LEU A 227 -5.39 -6.87 5.06
N GLY A 228 -5.73 -6.18 3.99
CA GLY A 228 -6.28 -4.83 4.01
C GLY A 228 -7.55 -4.76 3.18
N VAL A 229 -8.61 -4.16 3.71
CA VAL A 229 -9.87 -3.91 2.98
C VAL A 229 -10.14 -2.41 2.99
N GLY A 230 -10.02 -1.78 1.83
CA GLY A 230 -10.48 -0.42 1.59
C GLY A 230 -11.86 -0.46 0.93
N ALA A 231 -12.82 0.31 1.44
CA ALA A 231 -14.15 0.41 0.85
C ALA A 231 -14.61 1.87 0.80
N ALA A 232 -15.28 2.24 -0.28
CA ALA A 232 -15.88 3.55 -0.46
C ALA A 232 -17.23 3.42 -1.17
N ILE A 233 -18.21 4.19 -0.70
CA ILE A 233 -19.58 4.17 -1.23
C ILE A 233 -20.08 5.60 -1.40
N ARG A 234 -20.76 5.86 -2.50
CA ARG A 234 -21.65 6.99 -2.70
C ARG A 234 -23.08 6.50 -2.55
N PHE A 235 -23.89 7.24 -1.83
CA PHE A 235 -25.31 6.95 -1.64
C PHE A 235 -26.18 7.98 -2.34
N SER A 236 -27.29 7.49 -2.89
CA SER A 236 -28.46 8.30 -3.27
C SER A 236 -29.58 7.94 -2.30
N GLY A 237 -29.80 8.78 -1.29
CA GLY A 237 -30.63 8.44 -0.14
C GLY A 237 -30.01 7.27 0.66
N ASP A 238 -30.76 6.17 0.80
CA ASP A 238 -30.31 4.94 1.47
C ASP A 238 -29.82 3.83 0.49
N THR A 239 -29.76 4.16 -0.79
CA THR A 239 -29.39 3.23 -1.87
C THR A 239 -27.96 3.52 -2.33
N VAL A 240 -27.20 2.47 -2.58
CA VAL A 240 -25.84 2.56 -3.12
C VAL A 240 -25.90 3.04 -4.57
N GLU A 241 -25.41 4.25 -4.83
CA GLU A 241 -25.24 4.78 -6.19
C GLU A 241 -23.99 4.18 -6.84
N GLU A 242 -22.88 4.19 -6.12
CA GLU A 242 -21.59 3.65 -6.56
C GLU A 242 -20.84 3.06 -5.35
N ALA A 243 -20.21 1.91 -5.55
CA ALA A 243 -19.35 1.29 -4.55
C ALA A 243 -18.03 0.88 -5.16
N ARG A 244 -16.94 0.97 -4.38
CA ARG A 244 -15.61 0.51 -4.74
C ARG A 244 -14.99 -0.21 -3.55
N ILE A 245 -14.59 -1.45 -3.73
CA ILE A 245 -13.95 -2.26 -2.69
C ILE A 245 -12.60 -2.73 -3.21
N ALA A 246 -11.54 -2.49 -2.43
CA ALA A 246 -10.18 -2.88 -2.77
C ALA A 246 -9.57 -3.78 -1.70
N LEU A 247 -8.80 -4.77 -2.14
CA LEU A 247 -8.02 -5.65 -1.29
C LEU A 247 -6.53 -5.32 -1.36
N GLY A 248 -5.86 -5.40 -0.22
CA GLY A 248 -4.40 -5.32 -0.06
C GLY A 248 -3.85 -6.52 0.68
N ALA A 249 -2.55 -6.78 0.53
CA ALA A 249 -1.77 -7.81 1.20
C ALA A 249 -2.12 -9.28 0.86
N VAL A 250 -3.04 -9.53 -0.04
CA VAL A 250 -3.46 -10.87 -0.49
C VAL A 250 -3.06 -11.17 -1.95
N ALA A 251 -2.22 -10.33 -2.53
CA ALA A 251 -1.59 -10.49 -3.84
C ALA A 251 -0.32 -9.61 -3.92
N SER A 252 0.44 -9.71 -5.01
CA SER A 252 1.61 -8.84 -5.23
C SER A 252 1.24 -7.39 -5.55
N ARG A 253 -0.05 -7.10 -5.72
CA ARG A 253 -0.61 -5.75 -5.89
C ARG A 253 -1.87 -5.57 -5.06
N PRO A 254 -2.22 -4.34 -4.65
CA PRO A 254 -3.60 -4.02 -4.27
C PRO A 254 -4.47 -4.05 -5.53
N PHE A 255 -5.76 -4.36 -5.38
CA PHE A 255 -6.68 -4.45 -6.53
C PHE A 255 -8.14 -4.24 -6.14
N LEU A 256 -8.93 -3.74 -7.08
CA LEU A 256 -10.37 -3.59 -6.94
C LEU A 256 -11.11 -4.94 -7.09
N VAL A 257 -12.18 -5.10 -6.35
CA VAL A 257 -13.09 -6.25 -6.44
C VAL A 257 -14.35 -5.81 -7.18
N GLU A 258 -14.23 -5.69 -8.51
CA GLU A 258 -15.28 -5.15 -9.39
C GLU A 258 -16.64 -5.86 -9.20
N LYS A 259 -16.64 -7.20 -9.16
CA LYS A 259 -17.89 -7.98 -9.00
C LYS A 259 -18.68 -7.61 -7.74
N ALA A 260 -18.01 -7.35 -6.62
CA ALA A 260 -18.66 -6.94 -5.39
C ALA A 260 -19.16 -5.48 -5.49
N SER A 261 -18.36 -4.62 -6.13
CA SER A 261 -18.71 -3.22 -6.37
C SER A 261 -19.95 -3.08 -7.25
N GLU A 262 -20.00 -3.81 -8.36
CA GLU A 262 -21.15 -3.85 -9.26
C GLU A 262 -22.40 -4.46 -8.60
N PHE A 263 -22.21 -5.53 -7.82
CA PHE A 263 -23.30 -6.17 -7.09
C PHE A 263 -24.01 -5.23 -6.12
N LEU A 264 -23.30 -4.33 -5.47
CA LEU A 264 -23.83 -3.38 -4.49
C LEU A 264 -24.65 -2.25 -5.15
N LYS A 265 -24.36 -1.90 -6.40
CA LYS A 265 -25.01 -0.78 -7.10
C LYS A 265 -26.53 -0.97 -7.18
N GLY A 266 -27.27 0.08 -6.82
CA GLY A 266 -28.73 0.10 -6.80
C GLY A 266 -29.38 -0.64 -5.63
N LYS A 267 -28.60 -1.11 -4.64
CA LYS A 267 -29.12 -1.84 -3.48
C LYS A 267 -29.02 -1.03 -2.20
N LYS A 268 -29.90 -1.36 -1.24
CA LYS A 268 -29.73 -0.97 0.17
C LYS A 268 -28.79 -1.96 0.86
N LEU A 269 -27.98 -1.49 1.79
CA LEU A 269 -27.06 -2.33 2.56
C LEU A 269 -27.82 -3.10 3.67
N THR A 270 -28.69 -4.06 3.29
CA THR A 270 -29.25 -5.01 4.25
C THR A 270 -28.19 -6.03 4.66
N ASP A 271 -28.44 -6.82 5.72
CA ASP A 271 -27.49 -7.84 6.18
C ASP A 271 -27.24 -8.90 5.10
N GLU A 272 -28.26 -9.30 4.35
CA GLU A 272 -28.15 -10.28 3.25
C GLU A 272 -27.31 -9.72 2.08
N VAL A 273 -27.49 -8.45 1.75
CA VAL A 273 -26.71 -7.78 0.70
C VAL A 273 -25.24 -7.64 1.12
N ILE A 274 -24.99 -7.31 2.38
CA ILE A 274 -23.64 -7.21 2.95
C ILE A 274 -22.97 -8.60 2.95
N GLU A 275 -23.68 -9.65 3.37
CA GLU A 275 -23.15 -11.01 3.40
C GLU A 275 -22.74 -11.49 2.00
N GLU A 276 -23.63 -11.32 1.00
CA GLU A 276 -23.31 -11.72 -0.37
C GLU A 276 -22.18 -10.89 -0.97
N ALA A 277 -22.15 -9.58 -0.78
CA ALA A 277 -21.04 -8.74 -1.22
C ALA A 277 -19.72 -9.18 -0.58
N SER A 278 -19.73 -9.50 0.73
CA SER A 278 -18.55 -9.95 1.47
C SER A 278 -18.05 -11.31 0.96
N ARG A 279 -18.94 -12.22 0.60
CA ARG A 279 -18.63 -13.50 -0.04
C ARG A 279 -17.95 -13.28 -1.41
N LEU A 280 -18.45 -12.35 -2.21
CA LEU A 280 -17.84 -11.96 -3.49
C LEU A 280 -16.45 -11.38 -3.29
N VAL A 281 -16.25 -10.55 -2.25
CA VAL A 281 -14.92 -10.00 -1.90
C VAL A 281 -13.96 -11.13 -1.55
N ALA A 282 -14.34 -12.04 -0.64
CA ALA A 282 -13.50 -13.14 -0.19
C ALA A 282 -13.12 -14.10 -1.33
N SER A 283 -14.02 -14.29 -2.32
CA SER A 283 -13.76 -15.15 -3.48
C SER A 283 -12.54 -14.68 -4.31
N ARG A 284 -12.19 -13.39 -4.22
CA ARG A 284 -11.07 -12.79 -4.96
C ARG A 284 -9.77 -12.77 -4.19
N ALA A 285 -9.81 -12.96 -2.87
CA ALA A 285 -8.61 -13.05 -2.05
C ALA A 285 -7.84 -14.35 -2.38
N LYS A 286 -6.55 -14.19 -2.69
CA LYS A 286 -5.63 -15.30 -2.98
C LYS A 286 -4.34 -15.14 -2.19
N PRO A 287 -4.42 -15.15 -0.85
CA PRO A 287 -3.22 -15.08 -0.03
C PRO A 287 -2.33 -16.29 -0.31
N MET A 288 -1.02 -16.09 -0.22
CA MET A 288 0.00 -17.12 -0.37
C MET A 288 0.73 -17.30 0.97
N ASP A 289 1.48 -18.37 1.13
CA ASP A 289 2.33 -18.60 2.31
C ASP A 289 3.60 -17.73 2.26
N ASN A 290 3.41 -16.44 2.15
CA ASN A 290 4.44 -15.41 2.00
C ASN A 290 4.47 -14.38 3.12
N ALA A 291 3.53 -14.47 4.06
CA ALA A 291 3.38 -13.58 5.20
C ALA A 291 2.91 -14.35 6.43
N ASP A 292 2.81 -13.67 7.57
CA ASP A 292 2.28 -14.24 8.81
C ASP A 292 0.83 -14.71 8.65
N LEU A 293 0.43 -15.64 9.48
CA LEU A 293 -0.88 -16.28 9.57
C LEU A 293 -1.18 -17.23 8.40
N ASP A 294 -1.95 -18.25 8.67
CA ASP A 294 -2.32 -19.28 7.70
C ASP A 294 -3.06 -18.70 6.49
N LEU A 295 -2.72 -19.19 5.30
CA LEU A 295 -3.26 -18.64 4.04
C LEU A 295 -4.75 -18.95 3.86
N TYR A 296 -5.24 -20.10 4.31
CA TYR A 296 -6.65 -20.47 4.19
C TYR A 296 -7.48 -19.63 5.16
N TRP A 297 -7.02 -19.49 6.39
CA TRP A 297 -7.65 -18.63 7.38
C TRP A 297 -7.67 -17.16 6.93
N ARG A 298 -6.58 -16.65 6.34
CA ARG A 298 -6.54 -15.28 5.78
C ARG A 298 -7.57 -15.07 4.67
N LYS A 299 -7.83 -16.11 3.87
CA LYS A 299 -8.88 -16.08 2.85
C LYS A 299 -10.28 -16.04 3.49
N ASP A 300 -10.53 -16.89 4.46
CA ASP A 300 -11.83 -17.00 5.11
C ASP A 300 -12.19 -15.73 5.89
N VAL A 301 -11.25 -15.18 6.66
CA VAL A 301 -11.45 -13.95 7.42
C VAL A 301 -11.66 -12.71 6.54
N THR A 302 -11.33 -12.79 5.25
CA THR A 302 -11.56 -11.68 4.30
C THR A 302 -13.05 -11.32 4.21
N ALA A 303 -13.96 -12.30 4.27
CA ALA A 303 -15.40 -12.02 4.29
C ALA A 303 -15.80 -11.21 5.53
N ALA A 304 -15.32 -11.57 6.72
CA ALA A 304 -15.61 -10.84 7.96
C ALA A 304 -15.11 -9.39 7.91
N PHE A 305 -13.91 -9.14 7.36
CA PHE A 305 -13.37 -7.79 7.21
C PHE A 305 -14.14 -6.95 6.18
N ALA A 306 -14.61 -7.57 5.10
CA ALA A 306 -15.50 -6.91 4.13
C ALA A 306 -16.85 -6.57 4.78
N THR A 307 -17.44 -7.50 5.55
CA THR A 307 -18.66 -7.26 6.34
C THR A 307 -18.48 -6.08 7.30
N HIS A 308 -17.37 -6.03 8.04
CA HIS A 308 -17.09 -4.90 8.94
C HIS A 308 -17.03 -3.57 8.19
N ALA A 309 -16.36 -3.54 7.03
CA ALA A 309 -16.26 -2.34 6.22
C ALA A 309 -17.62 -1.86 5.70
N LEU A 310 -18.46 -2.78 5.20
CA LEU A 310 -19.79 -2.45 4.68
C LEU A 310 -20.76 -2.05 5.79
N ARG A 311 -20.72 -2.69 6.95
CA ARG A 311 -21.55 -2.31 8.09
C ARG A 311 -21.19 -0.92 8.62
N GLU A 312 -19.90 -0.61 8.72
CA GLU A 312 -19.44 0.73 9.11
C GLU A 312 -19.91 1.80 8.11
N LEU A 313 -19.86 1.51 6.79
CA LEU A 313 -20.37 2.42 5.75
C LEU A 313 -21.89 2.55 5.75
N ARG A 314 -22.64 1.53 6.22
CA ARG A 314 -24.07 1.60 6.47
C ARG A 314 -24.40 2.51 7.66
N GLY A 315 -23.47 2.71 8.58
CA GLY A 315 -23.63 3.54 9.78
C GLY A 315 -23.70 2.75 11.09
N ASP A 316 -23.42 1.44 11.07
CA ASP A 316 -23.36 0.62 12.28
C ASP A 316 -22.18 1.06 13.17
N ASP A 317 -22.36 1.01 14.48
CA ASP A 317 -21.24 1.19 15.41
C ASP A 317 -20.31 -0.01 15.39
N MET A 318 -19.12 0.19 14.83
CA MET A 318 -18.07 -0.83 14.71
C MET A 318 -16.94 -0.65 15.74
N SER A 319 -17.15 0.17 16.77
CA SER A 319 -16.12 0.51 17.77
C SER A 319 -15.62 -0.73 18.51
N GLU A 320 -16.50 -1.63 18.92
CA GLU A 320 -16.13 -2.88 19.60
C GLU A 320 -15.32 -3.79 18.68
N ALA A 321 -15.76 -3.99 17.44
CA ALA A 321 -15.03 -4.81 16.47
C ALA A 321 -13.64 -4.26 16.19
N ARG A 322 -13.51 -2.93 16.03
CA ARG A 322 -12.20 -2.27 15.89
C ARG A 322 -11.31 -2.48 17.10
N LEU A 323 -11.87 -2.40 18.31
CA LEU A 323 -11.14 -2.60 19.55
C LEU A 323 -10.67 -4.05 19.70
N ARG A 324 -11.51 -5.03 19.38
CA ARG A 324 -11.15 -6.47 19.40
C ARG A 324 -9.98 -6.74 18.46
N ILE A 325 -10.05 -6.26 17.21
CA ILE A 325 -8.96 -6.43 16.24
C ILE A 325 -7.68 -5.73 16.72
N ALA A 326 -7.78 -4.50 17.27
CA ALA A 326 -6.63 -3.78 17.80
C ALA A 326 -5.97 -4.50 18.99
N ARG A 327 -6.76 -5.20 19.80
CA ARG A 327 -6.29 -6.04 20.92
C ARG A 327 -5.97 -7.47 20.54
N GLN A 328 -6.15 -7.84 19.27
CA GLN A 328 -5.94 -9.22 18.77
C GLN A 328 -6.83 -10.27 19.46
N LEU A 329 -8.05 -9.90 19.76
CA LEU A 329 -9.08 -10.80 20.30
C LEU A 329 -9.95 -11.37 19.15
N VAL A 330 -9.29 -11.78 18.06
CA VAL A 330 -9.96 -12.30 16.85
C VAL A 330 -10.01 -13.80 16.87
#